data_49a3a9d7548232e681cde73c9a69428a
#
_entry.id   49a3a9d7548232e681cde73c9a69428a
#
_cell.length_a   1.000
_cell.length_b   1.000
_cell.length_c   1.000
_cell.angle_alpha   90.00
_cell.angle_beta   90.00
_cell.angle_gamma   90.00
#
_symmetry.space_group_name_H-M   'P 1'
#
loop_
_entity.id
_entity.type
_entity.pdbx_description
1 polymer ?
#
loop_
_entity_poly.entity_id
_entity_poly.type
_entity_poly.pdbx_seq_one_letter_code
_entity_poly.pdbx_strand_id
1 'polypeptide(L)'
;LDMLKGNLNLQLEYLKIHLQIAQDFNLPIILHCVRAHNQLLELLGKFPKLRGMIHAYNANFETAKQYRRKNMQLGIGSIILTSNSQLTKSSAHLPLEQLLIESDAPYMPMTGKQTSNSTDCLTYALELAMLQQKNPSEVIARVNQNWLNLFS
;
A
#
# COMPACT_ATOMS: atom_id res chain seq x y z
N LEU A 1 10.47 -3.45 4.94
CA LEU A 1 11.85 -3.24 4.51
C LEU A 1 12.12 -1.77 4.24
N ASP A 2 13.24 -1.25 4.69
CA ASP A 2 13.62 0.14 4.47
C ASP A 2 15.14 0.20 4.22
N MET A 3 15.53 0.49 2.98
CA MET A 3 16.97 0.61 2.61
C MET A 3 17.63 1.87 3.19
N LEU A 4 16.87 2.80 3.75
CA LEU A 4 17.39 3.99 4.42
C LEU A 4 17.63 3.77 5.92
N LYS A 5 17.26 2.60 6.45
CA LYS A 5 17.27 2.27 7.88
C LYS A 5 18.02 0.96 8.13
N GLY A 6 19.09 1.02 8.89
CA GLY A 6 19.80 -0.16 9.41
C GLY A 6 20.27 -1.18 8.36
N ASN A 7 20.46 -2.43 8.80
CA ASN A 7 20.98 -3.52 7.99
C ASN A 7 19.85 -4.25 7.23
N LEU A 8 19.85 -4.16 5.91
CA LEU A 8 18.83 -4.78 5.05
C LEU A 8 18.76 -6.30 5.18
N ASN A 9 19.91 -6.99 5.32
CA ASN A 9 19.92 -8.44 5.46
C ASN A 9 19.23 -8.87 6.75
N LEU A 10 19.49 -8.18 7.84
CA LEU A 10 18.82 -8.44 9.12
C LEU A 10 17.31 -8.16 9.03
N GLN A 11 16.90 -7.10 8.35
CA GLN A 11 15.47 -6.83 8.08
C GLN A 11 14.82 -7.97 7.28
N LEU A 12 15.51 -8.52 6.28
CA LEU A 12 15.00 -9.64 5.47
C LEU A 12 14.86 -10.92 6.30
N GLU A 13 15.79 -11.21 7.21
CA GLU A 13 15.71 -12.36 8.11
C GLU A 13 14.48 -12.26 9.02
N TYR A 14 14.30 -11.13 9.71
CA TYR A 14 13.12 -10.92 10.55
C TYR A 14 11.82 -10.93 9.74
N LEU A 15 11.79 -10.27 8.60
CA LEU A 15 10.60 -10.26 7.75
C LEU A 15 10.22 -11.66 7.32
N LYS A 16 11.18 -12.52 6.95
CA LYS A 16 10.91 -13.91 6.58
C LYS A 16 10.17 -14.67 7.69
N ILE A 17 10.55 -14.45 8.95
CA ILE A 17 9.87 -15.07 10.11
C ILE A 17 8.42 -14.58 10.19
N HIS A 18 8.17 -13.26 10.05
CA HIS A 18 6.82 -12.69 10.08
C HIS A 18 5.95 -13.20 8.92
N LEU A 19 6.53 -13.33 7.71
CA LEU A 19 5.79 -13.86 6.56
C LEU A 19 5.43 -15.34 6.77
N GLN A 20 6.33 -16.13 7.38
CA GLN A 20 6.05 -17.53 7.72
C GLN A 20 4.88 -17.61 8.72
N ILE A 21 4.93 -16.85 9.80
CA ILE A 21 3.85 -16.80 10.79
C ILE A 21 2.52 -16.39 10.13
N ALA A 22 2.52 -15.32 9.34
CA ALA A 22 1.32 -14.85 8.65
C ALA A 22 0.74 -15.92 7.74
N GLN A 23 1.58 -16.65 7.00
CA GLN A 23 1.14 -17.73 6.13
C GLN A 23 0.60 -18.94 6.92
N ASP A 24 1.28 -19.35 7.98
CA ASP A 24 0.90 -20.53 8.79
C ASP A 24 -0.44 -20.32 9.51
N PHE A 25 -0.71 -19.08 9.95
CA PHE A 25 -1.94 -18.70 10.62
C PHE A 25 -2.99 -18.04 9.70
N ASN A 26 -2.73 -18.01 8.39
CA ASN A 26 -3.61 -17.35 7.40
C ASN A 26 -3.96 -15.89 7.75
N LEU A 27 -3.01 -15.15 8.31
CA LEU A 27 -3.20 -13.75 8.69
C LEU A 27 -2.88 -12.80 7.54
N PRO A 28 -3.65 -11.72 7.34
CA PRO A 28 -3.24 -10.65 6.45
C PRO A 28 -2.03 -9.91 7.02
N ILE A 29 -1.13 -9.42 6.15
CA ILE A 29 0.07 -8.71 6.57
C ILE A 29 0.12 -7.30 5.99
N ILE A 30 0.54 -6.33 6.82
CA ILE A 30 0.82 -4.97 6.38
C ILE A 30 2.34 -4.80 6.29
N LEU A 31 2.83 -4.41 5.13
CA LEU A 31 4.25 -4.37 4.82
C LEU A 31 4.73 -2.96 4.50
N HIS A 32 5.71 -2.49 5.25
CA HIS A 32 6.45 -1.26 4.93
C HIS A 32 7.56 -1.55 3.92
N CYS A 33 7.66 -0.72 2.87
CA CYS A 33 8.68 -0.89 1.84
C CYS A 33 9.20 0.45 1.31
N VAL A 34 10.45 0.79 1.65
CA VAL A 34 11.15 1.96 1.13
C VAL A 34 12.37 1.53 0.35
N ARG A 35 12.38 1.81 -0.97
CA ARG A 35 13.47 1.51 -1.92
C ARG A 35 13.89 0.03 -1.99
N ALA A 36 13.10 -0.91 -1.42
CA ALA A 36 13.41 -2.33 -1.34
C ALA A 36 12.37 -3.21 -2.06
N HIS A 37 11.68 -2.68 -3.08
CA HIS A 37 10.58 -3.39 -3.75
C HIS A 37 11.03 -4.70 -4.40
N ASN A 38 12.22 -4.73 -5.02
CA ASN A 38 12.72 -5.95 -5.68
C ASN A 38 12.96 -7.07 -4.66
N GLN A 39 13.62 -6.75 -3.53
CA GLN A 39 13.89 -7.70 -2.46
C GLN A 39 12.59 -8.20 -1.81
N LEU A 40 11.63 -7.30 -1.60
CA LEU A 40 10.33 -7.67 -1.05
C LEU A 40 9.56 -8.58 -2.00
N LEU A 41 9.51 -8.27 -3.28
CA LEU A 41 8.84 -9.09 -4.30
C LEU A 41 9.46 -10.48 -4.46
N GLU A 42 10.79 -10.57 -4.41
CA GLU A 42 11.50 -11.85 -4.40
C GLU A 42 11.13 -12.67 -3.17
N LEU A 43 11.15 -12.04 -1.99
CA LEU A 43 10.81 -12.72 -0.75
C LEU A 43 9.35 -13.19 -0.74
N LEU A 44 8.39 -12.35 -1.14
CA LEU A 44 6.98 -12.70 -1.27
C LEU A 44 6.74 -13.87 -2.24
N GLY A 45 7.62 -14.03 -3.24
CA GLY A 45 7.57 -15.18 -4.14
C GLY A 45 7.72 -16.54 -3.45
N LYS A 46 8.33 -16.57 -2.28
CA LYS A 46 8.53 -17.78 -1.45
C LYS A 46 7.31 -18.10 -0.57
N PHE A 47 6.32 -17.20 -0.50
CA PHE A 47 5.13 -17.32 0.34
C PHE A 47 3.83 -17.09 -0.47
N PRO A 48 3.46 -18.04 -1.35
CA PRO A 48 2.39 -17.83 -2.33
C PRO A 48 0.97 -17.75 -1.75
N LYS A 49 0.78 -18.15 -0.50
CA LYS A 49 -0.54 -18.12 0.18
C LYS A 49 -0.79 -16.83 0.95
N LEU A 50 0.19 -15.94 1.02
CA LEU A 50 0.03 -14.66 1.73
C LEU A 50 -0.96 -13.74 1.03
N ARG A 51 -1.68 -12.98 1.84
CA ARG A 51 -2.47 -11.81 1.45
C ARG A 51 -2.10 -10.63 2.35
N GLY A 52 -2.20 -9.43 1.83
CA GLY A 52 -1.81 -8.26 2.62
C GLY A 52 -1.80 -6.98 1.82
N MET A 53 -1.13 -5.97 2.36
CA MET A 53 -0.95 -4.70 1.69
C MET A 53 0.48 -4.17 1.82
N ILE A 54 0.87 -3.37 0.85
CA ILE A 54 2.06 -2.53 0.90
C ILE A 54 1.62 -1.16 1.39
N HIS A 55 2.01 -0.83 2.61
CA HIS A 55 1.72 0.45 3.26
C HIS A 55 2.48 1.60 2.57
N ALA A 56 1.84 2.77 2.49
CA ALA A 56 2.36 4.00 1.89
C ALA A 56 3.01 3.76 0.52
N TYR A 57 2.28 3.06 -0.36
CA TYR A 57 2.81 2.68 -1.67
C TYR A 57 3.25 3.91 -2.48
N ASN A 58 4.50 3.91 -2.92
CA ASN A 58 5.05 4.94 -3.79
C ASN A 58 6.06 4.33 -4.79
N ALA A 59 5.55 3.54 -5.71
CA ALA A 59 6.32 3.00 -6.82
C ALA A 59 5.51 3.07 -8.13
N ASN A 60 6.11 2.61 -9.22
CA ASN A 60 5.51 2.70 -10.54
C ASN A 60 4.45 1.60 -10.78
N PHE A 61 3.72 1.75 -11.90
CA PHE A 61 2.67 0.84 -12.32
C PHE A 61 3.14 -0.62 -12.50
N GLU A 62 4.34 -0.84 -13.02
CA GLU A 62 4.86 -2.20 -13.21
C GLU A 62 5.13 -2.91 -11.88
N THR A 63 5.63 -2.18 -10.89
CA THR A 63 5.78 -2.70 -9.52
C THR A 63 4.41 -3.03 -8.89
N ALA A 64 3.40 -2.18 -9.10
CA ALA A 64 2.03 -2.45 -8.65
C ALA A 64 1.47 -3.76 -9.22
N LYS A 65 1.67 -4.00 -10.52
CA LYS A 65 1.26 -5.26 -11.17
C LYS A 65 1.94 -6.49 -10.55
N GLN A 66 3.22 -6.37 -10.18
CA GLN A 66 3.94 -7.46 -9.53
C GLN A 66 3.37 -7.76 -8.14
N TYR A 67 3.04 -6.73 -7.34
CA TYR A 67 2.37 -6.92 -6.06
C TYR A 67 0.98 -7.55 -6.20
N ARG A 68 0.20 -7.16 -7.21
CA ARG A 68 -1.09 -7.77 -7.50
C ARG A 68 -0.98 -9.29 -7.73
N ARG A 69 0.04 -9.73 -8.48
CA ARG A 69 0.31 -11.17 -8.72
C ARG A 69 0.72 -11.92 -7.44
N LYS A 70 1.04 -11.21 -6.36
CA LYS A 70 1.39 -11.76 -5.05
C LYS A 70 0.26 -11.56 -4.02
N ASN A 71 -0.98 -11.27 -4.46
CA ASN A 71 -2.14 -11.00 -3.62
C ASN A 71 -1.92 -9.83 -2.63
N MET A 72 -1.10 -8.84 -3.02
CA MET A 72 -0.86 -7.64 -2.22
C MET A 72 -1.66 -6.48 -2.75
N GLN A 73 -2.39 -5.84 -1.86
CA GLN A 73 -3.06 -4.56 -2.11
C GLN A 73 -2.09 -3.40 -1.86
N LEU A 74 -2.47 -2.19 -2.25
CA LEU A 74 -1.63 -1.00 -2.18
C LEU A 74 -2.31 0.05 -1.30
N GLY A 75 -1.64 0.44 -0.22
CA GLY A 75 -2.07 1.52 0.67
C GLY A 75 -1.80 2.88 0.04
N ILE A 76 -2.85 3.64 -0.18
CA ILE A 76 -2.84 4.97 -0.78
C ILE A 76 -3.05 6.00 0.32
N GLY A 77 -2.01 6.77 0.61
CA GLY A 77 -2.01 7.83 1.61
C GLY A 77 -1.71 9.19 1.01
N SER A 78 -1.19 10.11 1.83
CA SER A 78 -0.91 11.52 1.47
C SER A 78 -0.03 11.71 0.23
N ILE A 79 0.78 10.72 -0.13
CA ILE A 79 1.65 10.76 -1.33
C ILE A 79 0.84 11.00 -2.62
N ILE A 80 -0.43 10.58 -2.66
CA ILE A 80 -1.30 10.82 -3.83
C ILE A 80 -1.50 12.30 -4.13
N LEU A 81 -1.39 13.15 -3.13
CA LEU A 81 -1.50 14.61 -3.27
C LEU A 81 -0.19 15.27 -3.74
N THR A 82 0.90 14.50 -3.82
CA THR A 82 2.20 15.03 -4.26
C THR A 82 2.29 14.99 -5.77
N SER A 83 2.29 16.16 -6.40
CA SER A 83 2.49 16.29 -7.84
C SER A 83 3.76 15.55 -8.28
N ASN A 84 3.69 14.83 -9.39
CA ASN A 84 4.82 14.08 -9.95
C ASN A 84 5.36 12.89 -9.12
N SER A 85 4.70 12.47 -8.02
CA SER A 85 5.07 11.21 -7.36
C SER A 85 4.85 10.00 -8.31
N GLN A 86 5.55 8.89 -8.06
CA GLN A 86 5.34 7.66 -8.84
C GLN A 86 3.92 7.13 -8.66
N LEU A 87 3.37 7.25 -7.45
CA LEU A 87 1.99 6.90 -7.16
C LEU A 87 1.02 7.74 -7.98
N THR A 88 1.11 9.08 -7.93
CA THR A 88 0.18 9.98 -8.63
C THR A 88 0.16 9.70 -10.14
N LYS A 89 1.34 9.50 -10.75
CA LYS A 89 1.47 9.16 -12.18
C LYS A 89 0.83 7.82 -12.54
N SER A 90 0.86 6.84 -11.64
CA SER A 90 0.31 5.51 -11.90
C SER A 90 -1.15 5.36 -11.47
N SER A 91 -1.65 6.21 -10.57
CA SER A 91 -2.96 6.08 -9.94
C SER A 91 -4.13 6.02 -10.92
N ALA A 92 -4.06 6.76 -12.04
CA ALA A 92 -5.08 6.74 -13.08
C ALA A 92 -5.32 5.33 -13.70
N HIS A 93 -4.33 4.45 -13.63
CA HIS A 93 -4.34 3.14 -14.29
C HIS A 93 -4.35 1.97 -13.31
N LEU A 94 -4.22 2.21 -12.00
CA LEU A 94 -4.26 1.16 -11.01
C LEU A 94 -5.68 0.60 -10.87
N PRO A 95 -5.86 -0.74 -10.87
CA PRO A 95 -7.18 -1.33 -10.66
C PRO A 95 -7.68 -1.03 -9.24
N LEU A 96 -8.89 -0.50 -9.17
CA LEU A 96 -9.49 -0.04 -7.91
C LEU A 96 -9.61 -1.17 -6.87
N GLU A 97 -9.76 -2.42 -7.33
CA GLU A 97 -9.80 -3.63 -6.50
C GLU A 97 -8.50 -3.92 -5.74
N GLN A 98 -7.39 -3.30 -6.16
CA GLN A 98 -6.09 -3.46 -5.51
C GLN A 98 -5.81 -2.35 -4.47
N LEU A 99 -6.67 -1.33 -4.38
CA LEU A 99 -6.37 -0.12 -3.63
C LEU A 99 -7.06 -0.11 -2.26
N LEU A 100 -6.32 0.34 -1.27
CA LEU A 100 -6.79 0.69 0.07
C LEU A 100 -6.46 2.15 0.34
N ILE A 101 -7.28 2.85 1.11
CA ILE A 101 -6.97 4.22 1.55
C ILE A 101 -6.54 4.17 3.02
N GLU A 102 -5.47 4.88 3.34
CA GLU A 102 -4.93 4.95 4.70
C GLU A 102 -4.41 6.35 5.04
N SER A 103 -4.32 6.69 6.31
CA SER A 103 -3.82 8.00 6.77
C SER A 103 -2.38 7.96 7.29
N ASP A 104 -1.93 6.80 7.76
CA ASP A 104 -0.68 6.63 8.53
C ASP A 104 -0.60 7.56 9.78
N ALA A 105 -1.77 7.93 10.32
CA ALA A 105 -1.87 8.86 11.43
C ALA A 105 -1.05 8.37 12.66
N PRO A 106 -0.32 9.27 13.31
CA PRO A 106 -0.21 10.72 13.10
C PRO A 106 0.86 11.14 12.08
N TYR A 107 1.48 10.20 11.40
CA TYR A 107 2.60 10.38 10.47
C TYR A 107 2.12 10.78 9.07
N MET A 108 3.05 11.16 8.20
CA MET A 108 2.82 11.51 6.80
C MET A 108 1.69 12.54 6.58
N PRO A 109 1.71 13.70 7.26
CA PRO A 109 0.66 14.71 7.10
C PRO A 109 0.64 15.28 5.67
N MET A 110 -0.54 15.74 5.24
CA MET A 110 -0.67 16.57 4.04
C MET A 110 0.13 17.87 4.19
N THR A 111 0.55 18.46 3.08
CA THR A 111 1.21 19.77 3.06
C THR A 111 0.37 20.80 3.83
N GLY A 112 1.01 21.51 4.75
CA GLY A 112 0.37 22.52 5.60
C GLY A 112 -0.24 21.97 6.89
N LYS A 113 -0.25 20.65 7.13
CA LYS A 113 -0.62 20.06 8.42
C LYS A 113 0.61 19.62 9.22
N GLN A 114 0.51 19.65 10.54
CA GLN A 114 1.56 19.15 11.45
C GLN A 114 1.46 17.63 11.65
N THR A 115 0.24 17.09 11.68
CA THR A 115 -0.04 15.67 11.84
C THR A 115 -1.15 15.24 10.90
N SER A 116 -1.15 13.97 10.50
CA SER A 116 -2.27 13.37 9.80
C SER A 116 -3.32 12.83 10.79
N ASN A 117 -4.53 12.58 10.30
CA ASN A 117 -5.60 11.94 11.06
C ASN A 117 -6.46 11.06 10.15
N SER A 118 -7.34 10.25 10.72
CA SER A 118 -8.16 9.30 9.96
C SER A 118 -9.13 9.97 8.97
N THR A 119 -9.55 11.21 9.21
CA THR A 119 -10.45 11.94 8.28
C THR A 119 -9.76 12.36 7.00
N ASP A 120 -8.43 12.40 6.97
CA ASP A 120 -7.64 12.71 5.78
C ASP A 120 -7.83 11.66 4.67
N CYS A 121 -8.21 10.43 5.03
CA CYS A 121 -8.55 9.36 4.09
C CYS A 121 -9.63 9.78 3.08
N LEU A 122 -10.59 10.62 3.49
CA LEU A 122 -11.60 11.13 2.56
C LEU A 122 -10.97 11.99 1.46
N THR A 123 -10.03 12.86 1.80
CA THR A 123 -9.30 13.68 0.83
C THR A 123 -8.52 12.81 -0.16
N TYR A 124 -7.87 11.76 0.30
CA TYR A 124 -7.12 10.84 -0.58
C TYR A 124 -8.05 10.03 -1.50
N ALA A 125 -9.21 9.62 -1.01
CA ALA A 125 -10.20 8.92 -1.82
C ALA A 125 -10.80 9.82 -2.91
N LEU A 126 -11.06 11.11 -2.60
CA LEU A 126 -11.53 12.10 -3.56
C LEU A 126 -10.48 12.38 -4.64
N GLU A 127 -9.22 12.53 -4.26
CA GLU A 127 -8.11 12.70 -5.21
C GLU A 127 -7.97 11.48 -6.13
N LEU A 128 -8.04 10.26 -5.57
CA LEU A 128 -8.02 9.04 -6.36
C LEU A 128 -9.19 8.99 -7.36
N ALA A 129 -10.39 9.38 -6.94
CA ALA A 129 -11.56 9.44 -7.80
C ALA A 129 -11.35 10.41 -8.97
N MET A 130 -10.79 11.59 -8.70
CA MET A 130 -10.46 12.59 -9.71
C MET A 130 -9.43 12.04 -10.72
N LEU A 131 -8.33 11.46 -10.25
CA LEU A 131 -7.28 10.89 -11.10
C LEU A 131 -7.79 9.74 -11.97
N GLN A 132 -8.72 8.93 -11.45
CA GLN A 132 -9.34 7.81 -12.20
C GLN A 132 -10.58 8.21 -13.01
N GLN A 133 -11.02 9.47 -12.94
CA GLN A 133 -12.23 9.98 -13.59
C GLN A 133 -13.48 9.13 -13.21
N LYS A 134 -13.57 8.74 -11.93
CA LYS A 134 -14.65 7.92 -11.37
C LYS A 134 -15.51 8.72 -10.40
N ASN A 135 -16.73 8.20 -10.15
CA ASN A 135 -17.60 8.76 -9.12
C ASN A 135 -16.95 8.55 -7.72
N PRO A 136 -16.81 9.60 -6.91
CA PRO A 136 -16.25 9.48 -5.56
C PRO A 136 -16.94 8.43 -4.68
N SER A 137 -18.26 8.34 -4.74
CA SER A 137 -19.01 7.34 -3.95
C SER A 137 -18.68 5.90 -4.38
N GLU A 138 -18.44 5.65 -5.66
CA GLU A 138 -18.00 4.36 -6.17
C GLU A 138 -16.60 4.01 -5.63
N VAL A 139 -15.67 4.97 -5.69
CA VAL A 139 -14.30 4.76 -5.19
C VAL A 139 -14.32 4.47 -3.69
N ILE A 140 -15.03 5.29 -2.89
CA ILE A 140 -15.14 5.10 -1.44
C ILE A 140 -15.74 3.73 -1.10
N ALA A 141 -16.83 3.36 -1.76
CA ALA A 141 -17.47 2.06 -1.54
C ALA A 141 -16.53 0.90 -1.87
N ARG A 142 -15.78 0.99 -2.98
CA ARG A 142 -14.84 -0.05 -3.40
C ARG A 142 -13.67 -0.20 -2.44
N VAL A 143 -13.00 0.89 -2.05
CA VAL A 143 -11.85 0.81 -1.14
C VAL A 143 -12.28 0.32 0.25
N ASN A 144 -13.46 0.67 0.73
CA ASN A 144 -14.02 0.13 1.96
C ASN A 144 -14.27 -1.39 1.85
N GLN A 145 -14.84 -1.85 0.73
CA GLN A 145 -15.04 -3.28 0.49
C GLN A 145 -13.69 -4.03 0.43
N ASN A 146 -12.67 -3.44 -0.15
CA ASN A 146 -11.33 -4.03 -0.19
C ASN A 146 -10.75 -4.21 1.22
N TRP A 147 -10.94 -3.22 2.13
CA TRP A 147 -10.57 -3.35 3.54
C TRP A 147 -11.29 -4.53 4.22
N LEU A 148 -12.61 -4.62 4.04
CA LEU A 148 -13.39 -5.72 4.60
C LEU A 148 -12.89 -7.08 4.08
N ASN A 149 -12.67 -7.20 2.76
CA ASN A 149 -12.21 -8.44 2.15
C ASN A 149 -10.80 -8.85 2.59
N LEU A 150 -9.93 -7.88 2.92
CA LEU A 150 -8.56 -8.19 3.36
C LEU A 150 -8.53 -8.75 4.78
N PHE A 151 -9.41 -8.28 5.66
CA PHE A 151 -9.40 -8.60 7.10
C PHE A 151 -10.53 -9.52 7.55
N SER A 152 -11.38 -9.99 6.63
CA SER A 152 -12.42 -11.00 6.90
C SER A 152 -11.87 -12.43 6.91
#